data_ba2afb647f8460a094991fe90ab5519d
#
_entry.id   ba2afb647f8460a094991fe90ab5519d
#
_cell.length_a   1.000
_cell.length_b   1.000
_cell.length_c   1.000
_cell.angle_alpha   90.00
_cell.angle_beta   90.00
_cell.angle_gamma   90.00
#
_symmetry.space_group_name_H-M   'P 1'
#
loop_
_entity.id
_entity.type
_entity.pdbx_description
1 polymer ?
#
loop_
_entity_poly.entity_id
_entity_poly.type
_entity_poly.pdbx_seq_one_letter_code
_entity_poly.pdbx_strand_id
1 'polypeptide(L)'
;MQWLRADVPSAARAWRKQCMMTIMRNTNSSVRASAKEATHERIVSVAARAIRRSGYGGTGVADIMKEAGLTHGAFYAHFASRDAMLAEAAGKACAESCAAVADVVAKAPPGMALQAMLAAYLSKEHVQRAELGCPLAALGSETSRQAPEVRRVATGHIKEMVDLIARQSPDWGQPGAHERALVTLSTMVGSLLLARAVDDPALSDNLREAALKHLAPASQ
;
A
#
# COMPACT_ATOMS: atom_id res chain seq x y z
N MET A 1 24.21 -5.26 71.72
CA MET A 1 24.23 -5.00 70.27
C MET A 1 22.82 -4.84 69.78
N GLN A 2 22.35 -3.59 69.69
CA GLN A 2 20.96 -3.26 69.37
C GLN A 2 20.94 -1.99 68.54
N TRP A 3 21.21 -2.13 67.25
CA TRP A 3 21.08 -1.09 66.22
C TRP A 3 20.79 -1.75 64.90
N LEU A 4 19.62 -1.43 64.28
CA LEU A 4 19.27 -1.46 62.90
C LEU A 4 17.80 -1.99 62.68
N ARG A 5 16.86 -1.17 63.16
CA ARG A 5 15.55 -1.05 62.49
C ARG A 5 15.35 0.42 62.17
N ALA A 6 15.93 0.83 61.04
CA ALA A 6 15.61 2.13 60.47
C ALA A 6 14.21 2.03 59.86
N ASP A 7 13.23 2.61 60.52
CA ASP A 7 11.91 2.84 59.92
C ASP A 7 12.06 3.74 58.72
N VAL A 8 11.78 3.17 57.53
CA VAL A 8 11.76 3.96 56.30
C VAL A 8 10.62 4.99 56.44
N PRO A 9 10.90 6.33 56.33
CA PRO A 9 9.89 7.34 56.50
C PRO A 9 8.66 7.12 55.67
N SER A 10 7.45 7.37 56.23
CA SER A 10 6.20 7.19 55.54
C SER A 10 6.09 7.90 54.19
N ALA A 11 6.79 9.03 54.06
CA ALA A 11 6.96 9.80 52.83
C ALA A 11 7.69 9.01 51.70
N ALA A 12 8.70 8.21 52.03
CA ALA A 12 9.42 7.40 51.05
C ALA A 12 8.58 6.24 50.51
N ARG A 13 7.69 5.67 51.35
CA ARG A 13 6.73 4.67 50.93
C ARG A 13 5.63 5.27 50.02
N ALA A 14 5.15 6.46 50.33
CA ALA A 14 4.19 7.19 49.52
C ALA A 14 4.78 7.56 48.15
N TRP A 15 6.03 8.06 48.13
CA TRP A 15 6.75 8.43 46.90
C TRP A 15 6.99 7.21 45.97
N ARG A 16 7.39 6.06 46.54
CA ARG A 16 7.55 4.80 45.77
C ARG A 16 6.24 4.33 45.15
N LYS A 17 5.11 4.39 45.90
CA LYS A 17 3.79 4.07 45.37
C LYS A 17 3.38 5.02 44.24
N GLN A 18 3.60 6.32 44.41
CA GLN A 18 3.28 7.33 43.42
C GLN A 18 4.13 7.15 42.13
N CYS A 19 5.44 6.92 42.29
CA CYS A 19 6.36 6.68 41.17
C CYS A 19 5.99 5.38 40.42
N MET A 20 5.68 4.30 41.15
CA MET A 20 5.28 3.02 40.56
C MET A 20 3.94 3.10 39.82
N MET A 21 2.94 3.85 40.36
CA MET A 21 1.67 4.11 39.69
C MET A 21 1.85 4.98 38.43
N THR A 22 2.77 5.95 38.44
CA THR A 22 3.06 6.79 37.28
C THR A 22 3.75 5.99 36.17
N ILE A 23 4.71 5.14 36.51
CA ILE A 23 5.37 4.23 35.57
C ILE A 23 4.36 3.23 34.98
N MET A 24 3.51 2.61 35.80
CA MET A 24 2.49 1.67 35.32
C MET A 24 1.41 2.34 34.43
N ARG A 25 1.06 3.60 34.72
CA ARG A 25 0.14 4.37 33.84
C ARG A 25 0.79 4.68 32.50
N ASN A 26 2.06 5.05 32.48
CA ASN A 26 2.80 5.40 31.27
C ASN A 26 3.02 4.16 30.36
N THR A 27 3.41 3.02 30.94
CA THR A 27 3.55 1.77 30.22
C THR A 27 2.21 1.25 29.66
N ASN A 28 1.14 1.34 30.44
CA ASN A 28 -0.20 0.91 30.01
C ASN A 28 -0.77 1.83 28.92
N SER A 29 -0.45 3.13 28.95
CA SER A 29 -0.82 4.08 27.89
C SER A 29 -0.07 3.78 26.58
N SER A 30 1.22 3.46 26.63
CA SER A 30 2.02 3.12 25.45
C SER A 30 1.58 1.79 24.83
N VAL A 31 1.27 0.77 25.64
CA VAL A 31 0.77 -0.54 25.17
C VAL A 31 -0.61 -0.40 24.51
N ARG A 32 -1.52 0.43 25.09
CA ARG A 32 -2.84 0.69 24.49
C ARG A 32 -2.73 1.47 23.18
N ALA A 33 -1.84 2.45 23.09
CA ALA A 33 -1.56 3.20 21.87
C ALA A 33 -1.04 2.28 20.77
N SER A 34 -0.07 1.41 21.09
CA SER A 34 0.48 0.40 20.19
C SER A 34 -0.60 -0.61 19.72
N ALA A 35 -1.47 -1.07 20.60
CA ALA A 35 -2.57 -1.98 20.24
C ALA A 35 -3.62 -1.31 19.34
N LYS A 36 -3.91 -0.02 19.57
CA LYS A 36 -4.80 0.76 18.72
C LYS A 36 -4.21 0.94 17.32
N GLU A 37 -2.91 1.25 17.24
CA GLU A 37 -2.19 1.41 15.97
C GLU A 37 -2.15 0.10 15.18
N ALA A 38 -1.82 -1.01 15.81
CA ALA A 38 -1.85 -2.33 15.18
C ALA A 38 -3.25 -2.70 14.64
N THR A 39 -4.30 -2.30 15.35
CA THR A 39 -5.69 -2.49 14.91
C THR A 39 -6.01 -1.61 13.72
N HIS A 40 -5.61 -0.34 13.74
CA HIS A 40 -5.77 0.60 12.63
C HIS A 40 -5.07 0.09 11.36
N GLU A 41 -3.81 -0.30 11.46
CA GLU A 41 -3.01 -0.91 10.38
C GLU A 41 -3.69 -2.15 9.78
N ARG A 42 -4.30 -2.99 10.62
CA ARG A 42 -5.04 -4.18 10.17
C ARG A 42 -6.27 -3.77 9.35
N ILE A 43 -7.04 -2.78 9.79
CA ILE A 43 -8.21 -2.28 9.04
C ILE A 43 -7.75 -1.71 7.70
N VAL A 44 -6.71 -0.87 7.68
CA VAL A 44 -6.16 -0.28 6.45
C VAL A 44 -5.69 -1.37 5.49
N SER A 45 -5.03 -2.43 5.98
CA SER A 45 -4.54 -3.53 5.16
C SER A 45 -5.68 -4.36 4.56
N VAL A 46 -6.76 -4.61 5.32
CA VAL A 46 -7.97 -5.27 4.80
C VAL A 46 -8.64 -4.38 3.76
N ALA A 47 -8.83 -3.10 4.06
CA ALA A 47 -9.45 -2.14 3.14
C ALA A 47 -8.65 -2.00 1.84
N ALA A 48 -7.31 -1.98 1.88
CA ALA A 48 -6.44 -1.89 0.72
C ALA A 48 -6.61 -3.08 -0.24
N ARG A 49 -6.78 -4.29 0.29
CA ARG A 49 -7.12 -5.48 -0.54
C ARG A 49 -8.54 -5.43 -1.06
N ALA A 50 -9.49 -5.06 -0.20
CA ALA A 50 -10.91 -5.02 -0.54
C ALA A 50 -11.20 -4.04 -1.69
N ILE A 51 -10.64 -2.82 -1.65
CA ILE A 51 -10.84 -1.84 -2.73
C ILE A 51 -10.23 -2.31 -4.07
N ARG A 52 -9.06 -2.96 -4.06
CA ARG A 52 -8.46 -3.51 -5.29
C ARG A 52 -9.23 -4.70 -5.86
N ARG A 53 -9.91 -5.48 -5.00
CA ARG A 53 -10.74 -6.62 -5.40
C ARG A 53 -12.11 -6.21 -5.92
N SER A 54 -12.74 -5.23 -5.28
CA SER A 54 -14.17 -4.93 -5.47
C SER A 54 -14.47 -3.47 -5.87
N GLY A 55 -13.44 -2.65 -6.05
CA GLY A 55 -13.60 -1.21 -6.32
C GLY A 55 -13.96 -0.40 -5.07
N TYR A 56 -13.89 0.93 -5.18
CA TYR A 56 -14.30 1.84 -4.10
C TYR A 56 -15.80 1.72 -3.79
N GLY A 57 -16.63 1.58 -4.84
CA GLY A 57 -18.08 1.46 -4.70
C GLY A 57 -18.53 0.12 -4.14
N GLY A 58 -17.82 -0.94 -4.48
CA GLY A 58 -18.13 -2.32 -4.06
C GLY A 58 -17.68 -2.67 -2.65
N THR A 59 -17.07 -1.73 -1.90
CA THR A 59 -16.47 -2.01 -0.60
C THR A 59 -17.17 -1.23 0.51
N GLY A 60 -17.97 -1.94 1.32
CA GLY A 60 -18.69 -1.38 2.47
C GLY A 60 -17.83 -1.34 3.74
N VAL A 61 -18.06 -0.31 4.61
CA VAL A 61 -17.38 -0.22 5.92
C VAL A 61 -17.66 -1.45 6.78
N ALA A 62 -18.91 -1.94 6.78
CA ALA A 62 -19.30 -3.11 7.57
C ALA A 62 -18.54 -4.37 7.16
N ASP A 63 -18.32 -4.57 5.85
CA ASP A 63 -17.61 -5.73 5.32
C ASP A 63 -16.13 -5.68 5.66
N ILE A 64 -15.51 -4.49 5.51
CA ILE A 64 -14.11 -4.25 5.92
C ILE A 64 -13.93 -4.56 7.41
N MET A 65 -14.80 -4.01 8.27
CA MET A 65 -14.68 -4.21 9.71
C MET A 65 -14.87 -5.68 10.08
N LYS A 66 -15.83 -6.36 9.46
CA LYS A 66 -16.06 -7.80 9.64
C LYS A 66 -14.84 -8.63 9.20
N GLU A 67 -14.26 -8.35 8.03
CA GLU A 67 -13.05 -9.01 7.53
C GLU A 67 -11.84 -8.72 8.43
N ALA A 68 -11.77 -7.53 9.04
CA ALA A 68 -10.77 -7.18 10.05
C ALA A 68 -11.02 -7.82 11.44
N GLY A 69 -12.09 -8.58 11.63
CA GLY A 69 -12.47 -9.20 12.91
C GLY A 69 -12.98 -8.20 13.96
N LEU A 70 -13.65 -7.14 13.52
CA LEU A 70 -14.10 -6.02 14.35
C LEU A 70 -15.61 -5.76 14.16
N THR A 71 -16.22 -5.08 15.14
CA THR A 71 -17.59 -4.59 15.01
C THR A 71 -17.63 -3.32 14.15
N HIS A 72 -18.75 -3.07 13.47
CA HIS A 72 -18.97 -1.84 12.71
C HIS A 72 -18.77 -0.57 13.58
N GLY A 73 -19.21 -0.60 14.84
CA GLY A 73 -19.07 0.54 15.77
C GLY A 73 -17.61 0.91 16.08
N ALA A 74 -16.68 -0.04 15.98
CA ALA A 74 -15.26 0.23 16.20
C ALA A 74 -14.64 1.13 15.10
N PHE A 75 -15.27 1.25 13.93
CA PHE A 75 -14.82 2.10 12.83
C PHE A 75 -14.55 3.54 13.26
N TYR A 76 -15.49 4.14 13.97
CA TYR A 76 -15.43 5.55 14.38
C TYR A 76 -14.33 5.86 15.42
N ALA A 77 -13.75 4.82 16.04
CA ALA A 77 -12.59 4.98 16.91
C ALA A 77 -11.26 5.10 16.11
N HIS A 78 -11.29 4.76 14.82
CA HIS A 78 -10.12 4.73 13.94
C HIS A 78 -10.16 5.75 12.81
N PHE A 79 -11.34 6.04 12.25
CA PHE A 79 -11.48 6.91 11.06
C PHE A 79 -12.57 7.95 11.27
N ALA A 80 -12.28 9.18 10.82
CA ALA A 80 -13.24 10.27 10.86
C ALA A 80 -14.38 10.09 9.83
N SER A 81 -14.10 9.42 8.71
CA SER A 81 -15.05 9.17 7.63
C SER A 81 -14.65 7.95 6.80
N ARG A 82 -15.58 7.47 5.98
CA ARG A 82 -15.29 6.44 4.96
C ARG A 82 -14.22 6.91 3.99
N ASP A 83 -14.26 8.17 3.57
CA ASP A 83 -13.29 8.72 2.61
C ASP A 83 -11.89 8.79 3.21
N ALA A 84 -11.76 9.11 4.50
CA ALA A 84 -10.48 9.07 5.21
C ALA A 84 -9.89 7.64 5.20
N MET A 85 -10.70 6.63 5.53
CA MET A 85 -10.28 5.23 5.45
C MET A 85 -9.89 4.83 4.02
N LEU A 86 -10.67 5.23 2.99
CA LEU A 86 -10.36 4.92 1.61
C LEU A 86 -9.07 5.58 1.14
N ALA A 87 -8.77 6.81 1.58
CA ALA A 87 -7.51 7.47 1.27
C ALA A 87 -6.31 6.73 1.88
N GLU A 88 -6.40 6.30 3.13
CA GLU A 88 -5.36 5.50 3.78
C GLU A 88 -5.21 4.12 3.13
N ALA A 89 -6.32 3.45 2.79
CA ALA A 89 -6.33 2.19 2.07
C ALA A 89 -5.67 2.29 0.68
N ALA A 90 -6.00 3.34 -0.06
CA ALA A 90 -5.36 3.65 -1.34
C ALA A 90 -3.86 3.91 -1.17
N GLY A 91 -3.47 4.68 -0.15
CA GLY A 91 -2.06 4.92 0.19
C GLY A 91 -1.29 3.64 0.50
N LYS A 92 -1.88 2.75 1.27
CA LYS A 92 -1.32 1.42 1.57
C LYS A 92 -1.16 0.59 0.30
N ALA A 93 -2.19 0.53 -0.54
CA ALA A 93 -2.14 -0.20 -1.82
C ALA A 93 -1.05 0.35 -2.75
N CYS A 94 -0.88 1.68 -2.81
CA CYS A 94 0.18 2.34 -3.56
C CYS A 94 1.57 1.97 -3.03
N ALA A 95 1.78 2.06 -1.72
CA ALA A 95 3.05 1.72 -1.08
C ALA A 95 3.44 0.24 -1.31
N GLU A 96 2.47 -0.68 -1.17
CA GLU A 96 2.68 -2.10 -1.46
C GLU A 96 3.07 -2.34 -2.93
N SER A 97 2.42 -1.65 -3.87
CA SER A 97 2.73 -1.73 -5.29
C SER A 97 4.14 -1.23 -5.60
N CYS A 98 4.54 -0.06 -5.07
CA CYS A 98 5.90 0.47 -5.23
C CYS A 98 6.96 -0.46 -4.60
N ALA A 99 6.69 -1.00 -3.41
CA ALA A 99 7.60 -1.93 -2.75
C ALA A 99 7.80 -3.22 -3.56
N ALA A 100 6.74 -3.76 -4.14
CA ALA A 100 6.82 -4.94 -5.01
C ALA A 100 7.66 -4.67 -6.26
N VAL A 101 7.48 -3.51 -6.90
CA VAL A 101 8.31 -3.11 -8.06
C VAL A 101 9.77 -2.91 -7.65
N ALA A 102 10.02 -2.23 -6.53
CA ALA A 102 11.38 -2.01 -6.02
C ALA A 102 12.10 -3.33 -5.71
N ASP A 103 11.39 -4.32 -5.15
CA ASP A 103 11.93 -5.66 -4.87
C ASP A 103 12.33 -6.39 -6.17
N VAL A 104 11.49 -6.31 -7.21
CA VAL A 104 11.81 -6.88 -8.54
C VAL A 104 13.04 -6.22 -9.14
N VAL A 105 13.12 -4.89 -9.09
CA VAL A 105 14.28 -4.12 -9.59
C VAL A 105 15.55 -4.49 -8.84
N ALA A 106 15.49 -4.60 -7.51
CA ALA A 106 16.65 -4.93 -6.68
C ALA A 106 17.20 -6.35 -6.93
N LYS A 107 16.35 -7.28 -7.36
CA LYS A 107 16.71 -8.68 -7.65
C LYS A 107 17.10 -8.92 -9.11
N ALA A 108 16.89 -7.93 -9.99
CA ALA A 108 17.16 -8.08 -11.40
C ALA A 108 18.67 -8.10 -11.68
N PRO A 109 19.15 -8.87 -12.68
CA PRO A 109 20.52 -8.79 -13.14
C PRO A 109 20.86 -7.36 -13.63
N PRO A 110 22.15 -6.96 -13.59
CA PRO A 110 22.58 -5.67 -14.09
C PRO A 110 22.08 -5.41 -15.52
N GLY A 111 21.51 -4.24 -15.76
CA GLY A 111 20.94 -3.85 -17.07
C GLY A 111 19.56 -4.45 -17.40
N MET A 112 19.02 -5.36 -16.58
CA MET A 112 17.75 -6.05 -16.85
C MET A 112 16.58 -5.52 -16.00
N ALA A 113 16.78 -4.48 -15.20
CA ALA A 113 15.80 -4.01 -14.22
C ALA A 113 14.47 -3.58 -14.87
N LEU A 114 14.52 -2.82 -15.98
CA LEU A 114 13.31 -2.43 -16.71
C LEU A 114 12.57 -3.64 -17.27
N GLN A 115 13.30 -4.56 -17.91
CA GLN A 115 12.69 -5.77 -18.47
C GLN A 115 12.07 -6.67 -17.39
N ALA A 116 12.75 -6.85 -16.26
CA ALA A 116 12.24 -7.62 -15.13
C ALA A 116 10.96 -6.99 -14.55
N MET A 117 10.94 -5.66 -14.41
CA MET A 117 9.78 -4.90 -13.96
C MET A 117 8.59 -5.06 -14.93
N LEU A 118 8.81 -4.90 -16.23
CA LEU A 118 7.78 -5.06 -17.26
C LEU A 118 7.22 -6.49 -17.24
N ALA A 119 8.08 -7.50 -17.18
CA ALA A 119 7.68 -8.91 -17.15
C ALA A 119 6.86 -9.24 -15.90
N ALA A 120 7.27 -8.75 -14.73
CA ALA A 120 6.52 -8.95 -13.48
C ALA A 120 5.17 -8.23 -13.51
N TYR A 121 5.14 -6.98 -13.99
CA TYR A 121 3.90 -6.20 -14.04
C TYR A 121 2.88 -6.79 -15.04
N LEU A 122 3.31 -7.24 -16.20
CA LEU A 122 2.46 -7.83 -17.24
C LEU A 122 2.33 -9.36 -17.12
N SER A 123 2.61 -9.93 -15.94
CA SER A 123 2.50 -11.38 -15.70
C SER A 123 1.05 -11.86 -15.60
N LYS A 124 0.82 -13.15 -15.87
CA LYS A 124 -0.48 -13.82 -15.63
C LYS A 124 -0.90 -13.75 -14.17
N GLU A 125 0.04 -13.89 -13.26
CA GLU A 125 -0.21 -13.79 -11.82
C GLU A 125 -0.77 -12.41 -11.45
N HIS A 126 -0.22 -11.33 -12.01
CA HIS A 126 -0.71 -9.98 -11.75
C HIS A 126 -2.13 -9.75 -12.31
N VAL A 127 -2.51 -10.39 -13.41
CA VAL A 127 -3.90 -10.37 -13.89
C VAL A 127 -4.82 -11.04 -12.87
N GLN A 128 -4.46 -12.23 -12.39
CA GLN A 128 -5.31 -13.08 -11.53
C GLN A 128 -5.45 -12.53 -10.09
N ARG A 129 -4.44 -11.84 -9.56
CA ARG A 129 -4.39 -11.38 -8.16
C ARG A 129 -4.53 -9.87 -8.05
N ALA A 130 -5.68 -9.36 -8.51
CA ALA A 130 -5.96 -7.92 -8.50
C ALA A 130 -5.80 -7.29 -7.11
N GLU A 131 -6.19 -8.01 -6.04
CA GLU A 131 -6.18 -7.54 -4.65
C GLU A 131 -4.77 -7.28 -4.09
N LEU A 132 -3.74 -7.83 -4.73
CA LEU A 132 -2.32 -7.60 -4.37
C LEU A 132 -1.57 -6.76 -5.40
N GLY A 133 -2.22 -6.44 -6.53
CA GLY A 133 -1.61 -5.76 -7.66
C GLY A 133 -1.64 -4.24 -7.58
N CYS A 134 -1.24 -3.63 -8.69
CA CYS A 134 -1.22 -2.18 -8.85
C CYS A 134 -2.61 -1.58 -8.71
N PRO A 135 -2.81 -0.59 -7.81
CA PRO A 135 -4.10 0.05 -7.61
C PRO A 135 -4.56 0.88 -8.82
N LEU A 136 -3.64 1.37 -9.68
CA LEU A 136 -4.03 2.10 -10.89
C LEU A 136 -4.77 1.21 -11.88
N ALA A 137 -4.32 -0.03 -12.06
CA ALA A 137 -4.98 -0.98 -12.95
C ALA A 137 -6.29 -1.55 -12.37
N ALA A 138 -6.46 -1.51 -11.04
CA ALA A 138 -7.69 -1.97 -10.38
C ALA A 138 -8.72 -0.85 -10.22
N LEU A 139 -8.29 0.39 -9.97
CA LEU A 139 -9.14 1.49 -9.48
C LEU A 139 -9.10 2.75 -10.34
N GLY A 140 -8.23 2.81 -11.36
CA GLY A 140 -7.98 4.03 -12.13
C GLY A 140 -9.25 4.66 -12.72
N SER A 141 -10.16 3.85 -13.26
CA SER A 141 -11.43 4.30 -13.82
C SER A 141 -12.41 4.88 -12.77
N GLU A 142 -12.29 4.47 -11.51
CA GLU A 142 -13.14 4.95 -10.42
C GLU A 142 -12.53 6.16 -9.68
N THR A 143 -11.20 6.27 -9.70
CA THR A 143 -10.45 7.27 -8.90
C THR A 143 -10.87 8.71 -9.20
N SER A 144 -11.21 9.03 -10.45
CA SER A 144 -11.65 10.38 -10.84
C SER A 144 -12.93 10.83 -10.14
N ARG A 145 -13.75 9.90 -9.66
CA ARG A 145 -15.02 10.13 -8.96
C ARG A 145 -14.89 10.07 -7.44
N GLN A 146 -13.69 9.88 -6.92
CA GLN A 146 -13.44 9.81 -5.46
C GLN A 146 -13.18 11.20 -4.87
N ALA A 147 -13.20 11.26 -3.53
CA ALA A 147 -12.86 12.45 -2.76
C ALA A 147 -11.44 12.97 -3.10
N PRO A 148 -11.19 14.28 -2.94
CA PRO A 148 -9.88 14.89 -3.27
C PRO A 148 -8.68 14.22 -2.60
N GLU A 149 -8.85 13.68 -1.40
CA GLU A 149 -7.82 12.97 -0.64
C GLU A 149 -7.36 11.71 -1.38
N VAL A 150 -8.29 10.88 -1.84
CA VAL A 150 -8.02 9.66 -2.61
C VAL A 150 -7.34 10.00 -3.94
N ARG A 151 -7.83 11.05 -4.62
CA ARG A 151 -7.24 11.51 -5.88
C ARG A 151 -5.80 12.01 -5.72
N ARG A 152 -5.49 12.70 -4.60
CA ARG A 152 -4.11 13.13 -4.28
C ARG A 152 -3.18 11.94 -4.10
N VAL A 153 -3.62 10.90 -3.40
CA VAL A 153 -2.86 9.66 -3.22
C VAL A 153 -2.54 9.01 -4.57
N ALA A 154 -3.53 8.85 -5.43
CA ALA A 154 -3.33 8.28 -6.76
C ALA A 154 -2.38 9.12 -7.62
N THR A 155 -2.49 10.45 -7.55
CA THR A 155 -1.57 11.37 -8.26
C THR A 155 -0.12 11.19 -7.78
N GLY A 156 0.09 11.07 -6.47
CA GLY A 156 1.41 10.77 -5.90
C GLY A 156 1.98 9.47 -6.43
N HIS A 157 1.17 8.42 -6.42
CA HIS A 157 1.57 7.10 -6.91
C HIS A 157 1.91 7.09 -8.41
N ILE A 158 1.15 7.80 -9.24
CA ILE A 158 1.47 7.93 -10.68
C ILE A 158 2.86 8.56 -10.86
N LYS A 159 3.15 9.66 -10.14
CA LYS A 159 4.47 10.31 -10.20
C LYS A 159 5.59 9.39 -9.76
N GLU A 160 5.41 8.67 -8.65
CA GLU A 160 6.38 7.73 -8.12
C GLU A 160 6.67 6.57 -9.10
N MET A 161 5.62 6.02 -9.71
CA MET A 161 5.78 4.95 -10.72
C MET A 161 6.47 5.44 -11.98
N VAL A 162 6.17 6.65 -12.45
CA VAL A 162 6.87 7.27 -13.60
C VAL A 162 8.36 7.44 -13.28
N ASP A 163 8.70 7.94 -12.09
CA ASP A 163 10.09 8.11 -11.66
C ASP A 163 10.81 6.75 -11.53
N LEU A 164 10.14 5.73 -11.00
CA LEU A 164 10.70 4.37 -10.92
C LEU A 164 11.03 3.83 -12.31
N ILE A 165 10.11 3.96 -13.28
CA ILE A 165 10.30 3.50 -14.65
C ILE A 165 11.43 4.28 -15.32
N ALA A 166 11.41 5.62 -15.22
CA ALA A 166 12.41 6.48 -15.85
C ALA A 166 13.82 6.13 -15.40
N ARG A 167 14.02 5.88 -14.10
CA ARG A 167 15.34 5.50 -13.53
C ARG A 167 15.86 4.17 -14.01
N GLN A 168 15.01 3.25 -14.46
CA GLN A 168 15.40 1.96 -15.02
C GLN A 168 15.59 2.00 -16.54
N SER A 169 15.25 3.11 -17.19
CA SER A 169 15.39 3.26 -18.63
C SER A 169 16.86 3.50 -19.02
N PRO A 170 17.36 2.91 -20.14
CA PRO A 170 18.75 3.06 -20.58
C PRO A 170 19.14 4.52 -20.84
N ASP A 171 18.17 5.36 -21.13
CA ASP A 171 18.32 6.77 -21.44
C ASP A 171 18.01 7.70 -20.25
N TRP A 172 18.07 7.18 -19.03
CA TRP A 172 17.90 8.00 -17.82
C TRP A 172 18.85 9.20 -17.83
N GLY A 173 18.29 10.39 -17.57
CA GLY A 173 19.03 11.65 -17.62
C GLY A 173 19.07 12.31 -19.01
N GLN A 174 18.58 11.65 -20.06
CA GLN A 174 18.46 12.24 -21.39
C GLN A 174 17.12 12.94 -21.59
N PRO A 175 17.03 13.94 -22.48
CA PRO A 175 15.75 14.53 -22.86
C PRO A 175 14.75 13.47 -23.34
N GLY A 176 13.51 13.59 -22.89
CA GLY A 176 12.44 12.65 -23.25
C GLY A 176 12.35 11.37 -22.43
N ALA A 177 13.31 11.04 -21.55
CA ALA A 177 13.24 9.85 -20.70
C ALA A 177 11.96 9.81 -19.84
N HIS A 178 11.58 10.94 -19.27
CA HIS A 178 10.37 11.06 -18.47
C HIS A 178 9.09 10.90 -19.31
N GLU A 179 9.05 11.46 -20.51
CA GLU A 179 7.92 11.29 -21.43
C GLU A 179 7.75 9.82 -21.85
N ARG A 180 8.85 9.13 -22.15
CA ARG A 180 8.81 7.67 -22.42
C ARG A 180 8.31 6.89 -21.21
N ALA A 181 8.69 7.26 -19.99
CA ALA A 181 8.19 6.62 -18.78
C ALA A 181 6.68 6.83 -18.58
N LEU A 182 6.14 8.00 -18.93
CA LEU A 182 4.69 8.25 -18.96
C LEU A 182 3.97 7.31 -19.92
N VAL A 183 4.50 7.15 -21.15
CA VAL A 183 3.93 6.23 -22.14
C VAL A 183 4.04 4.80 -21.68
N THR A 184 5.18 4.40 -21.11
CA THR A 184 5.40 3.05 -20.57
C THR A 184 4.40 2.73 -19.47
N LEU A 185 4.23 3.61 -18.48
CA LEU A 185 3.26 3.42 -17.40
C LEU A 185 1.83 3.32 -17.94
N SER A 186 1.45 4.21 -18.87
CA SER A 186 0.11 4.22 -19.47
C SER A 186 -0.18 2.91 -20.21
N THR A 187 0.79 2.39 -20.96
CA THR A 187 0.68 1.12 -21.67
C THR A 187 0.59 -0.06 -20.71
N MET A 188 1.44 -0.11 -19.67
CA MET A 188 1.40 -1.15 -18.63
C MET A 188 0.04 -1.22 -17.94
N VAL A 189 -0.45 -0.07 -17.45
CA VAL A 189 -1.73 0.04 -16.73
C VAL A 189 -2.89 -0.32 -17.66
N GLY A 190 -2.93 0.25 -18.87
CA GLY A 190 -3.99 0.01 -19.85
C GLY A 190 -4.05 -1.46 -20.28
N SER A 191 -2.91 -2.08 -20.57
CA SER A 191 -2.86 -3.49 -20.97
C SER A 191 -3.32 -4.42 -19.85
N LEU A 192 -2.91 -4.16 -18.60
CA LEU A 192 -3.34 -4.97 -17.45
C LEU A 192 -4.84 -4.81 -17.16
N LEU A 193 -5.35 -3.58 -17.28
CA LEU A 193 -6.78 -3.30 -17.12
C LEU A 193 -7.60 -4.04 -18.17
N LEU A 194 -7.22 -3.94 -19.45
CA LEU A 194 -7.89 -4.62 -20.55
C LEU A 194 -7.80 -6.15 -20.43
N ALA A 195 -6.64 -6.68 -20.03
CA ALA A 195 -6.46 -8.12 -19.83
C ALA A 195 -7.34 -8.68 -18.71
N ARG A 196 -7.73 -7.86 -17.73
CA ARG A 196 -8.67 -8.22 -16.66
C ARG A 196 -10.14 -8.08 -17.07
N ALA A 197 -10.42 -7.21 -18.06
CA ALA A 197 -11.78 -6.86 -18.46
C ALA A 197 -12.38 -7.86 -19.48
N VAL A 198 -11.55 -8.62 -20.17
CA VAL A 198 -12.02 -9.57 -21.18
C VAL A 198 -12.32 -10.93 -20.56
N ASP A 199 -13.30 -11.64 -21.11
CA ASP A 199 -13.68 -13.01 -20.76
C ASP A 199 -13.01 -14.06 -21.67
N ASP A 200 -12.12 -13.63 -22.55
CA ASP A 200 -11.31 -14.47 -23.45
C ASP A 200 -9.87 -14.57 -22.96
N PRO A 201 -9.43 -15.74 -22.45
CA PRO A 201 -8.08 -15.95 -21.96
C PRO A 201 -7.00 -15.74 -23.02
N ALA A 202 -7.26 -16.08 -24.27
CA ALA A 202 -6.29 -15.88 -25.35
C ALA A 202 -6.11 -14.39 -25.68
N LEU A 203 -7.19 -13.62 -25.70
CA LEU A 203 -7.13 -12.18 -25.86
C LEU A 203 -6.43 -11.51 -24.67
N SER A 204 -6.69 -11.95 -23.45
CA SER A 204 -6.02 -11.48 -22.23
C SER A 204 -4.50 -11.70 -22.32
N ASP A 205 -4.06 -12.88 -22.75
CA ASP A 205 -2.65 -13.18 -22.94
C ASP A 205 -2.03 -12.31 -24.05
N ASN A 206 -2.70 -12.20 -25.20
CA ASN A 206 -2.23 -11.39 -26.34
C ASN A 206 -2.05 -9.91 -25.99
N LEU A 207 -2.96 -9.31 -25.21
CA LEU A 207 -2.85 -7.92 -24.75
C LEU A 207 -1.58 -7.69 -23.92
N ARG A 208 -1.27 -8.59 -23.00
CA ARG A 208 -0.08 -8.49 -22.13
C ARG A 208 1.21 -8.72 -22.92
N GLU A 209 1.24 -9.75 -23.77
CA GLU A 209 2.42 -10.12 -24.55
C GLU A 209 2.75 -9.07 -25.61
N ALA A 210 1.74 -8.49 -26.29
CA ALA A 210 1.93 -7.39 -27.21
C ALA A 210 2.53 -6.16 -26.53
N ALA A 211 2.01 -5.79 -25.34
CA ALA A 211 2.54 -4.68 -24.56
C ALA A 211 3.99 -4.96 -24.11
N LEU A 212 4.26 -6.15 -23.58
CA LEU A 212 5.59 -6.55 -23.14
C LEU A 212 6.59 -6.49 -24.30
N LYS A 213 6.23 -7.03 -25.46
CA LYS A 213 7.06 -7.00 -26.67
C LYS A 213 7.35 -5.57 -27.16
N HIS A 214 6.34 -4.69 -27.08
CA HIS A 214 6.48 -3.30 -27.53
C HIS A 214 7.32 -2.45 -26.57
N LEU A 215 7.20 -2.70 -25.28
CA LEU A 215 7.91 -1.95 -24.24
C LEU A 215 9.31 -2.50 -23.93
N ALA A 216 9.61 -3.75 -24.32
CA ALA A 216 10.95 -4.31 -24.14
C ALA A 216 11.97 -3.46 -24.91
N PRO A 217 13.12 -3.12 -24.28
CA PRO A 217 14.21 -2.49 -25.01
C PRO A 217 14.58 -3.33 -26.22
N ALA A 218 14.81 -2.69 -27.38
CA ALA A 218 15.30 -3.40 -28.54
C ALA A 218 16.61 -4.13 -28.16
N SER A 219 16.67 -5.45 -28.41
CA SER A 219 17.90 -6.22 -28.22
C SER A 219 18.95 -5.63 -29.16
N GLN A 220 20.00 -5.04 -28.57
CA GLN A 220 21.17 -4.60 -29.32
C GLN A 220 22.00 -5.81 -29.77
#